data_7caa29dd114028a8db22b079f1d57f1d
#
_entry.id   7caa29dd114028a8db22b079f1d57f1d
#
_cell.length_a   1.000
_cell.length_b   1.000
_cell.length_c   1.000
_cell.angle_alpha   90.00
_cell.angle_beta   90.00
_cell.angle_gamma   90.00
#
_symmetry.space_group_name_H-M   'P 1'
#
loop_
_entity.id
_entity.type
_entity.pdbx_description
1 polymer ?
#
loop_
_entity_poly.entity_id
_entity_poly.type
_entity_poly.pdbx_seq_one_letter_code
_entity_poly.pdbx_strand_id
1 'polypeptide(L)'
;MNTKSCFAPAHILLPSAQIPLEKWGCIACDQFTSDRDYWQKAEAAAAGSPSTLNLILPEVYLEDGDADARIEKIHAAMDDYAQNVLTRAVDGFIYVERTEQSGKVRQGLVGMVDLEAYSYRRGEKCTVRPSESTVESRIPPRM
;
A
#
# COMPACT_ATOMS: atom_id res chain seq x y z
N MET A 1 -8.54 -14.96 31.68
CA MET A 1 -9.27 -14.31 30.58
C MET A 1 -8.39 -14.41 29.35
N ASN A 2 -8.82 -15.16 28.36
CA ASN A 2 -8.07 -15.28 27.10
C ASN A 2 -8.37 -14.04 26.27
N THR A 3 -7.55 -13.01 26.37
CA THR A 3 -7.66 -11.82 25.53
C THR A 3 -7.21 -12.21 24.13
N LYS A 4 -8.20 -12.48 23.27
CA LYS A 4 -7.94 -12.71 21.86
C LYS A 4 -7.23 -11.46 21.30
N SER A 5 -6.06 -11.63 20.70
CA SER A 5 -5.35 -10.53 20.09
C SER A 5 -6.20 -9.94 18.96
N CYS A 6 -6.33 -8.61 18.91
CA CYS A 6 -6.96 -7.91 17.79
C CYS A 6 -6.01 -7.74 16.59
N PHE A 7 -4.73 -8.07 16.75
CA PHE A 7 -3.73 -8.04 15.69
C PHE A 7 -3.39 -9.48 15.29
N ALA A 8 -3.55 -9.78 14.02
CA ALA A 8 -3.49 -11.14 13.47
C ALA A 8 -2.58 -11.21 12.24
N PRO A 9 -2.08 -12.42 11.91
CA PRO A 9 -1.38 -12.65 10.64
C PRO A 9 -2.25 -12.27 9.45
N ALA A 10 -1.62 -11.74 8.40
CA ALA A 10 -2.26 -11.47 7.12
C ALA A 10 -1.96 -12.59 6.11
N HIS A 11 -2.89 -12.81 5.19
CA HIS A 11 -2.62 -13.59 3.98
C HIS A 11 -1.92 -12.68 2.98
N ILE A 12 -0.62 -12.88 2.78
CA ILE A 12 0.27 -11.99 2.04
C ILE A 12 0.62 -12.62 0.71
N LEU A 13 0.34 -11.92 -0.37
CA LEU A 13 0.77 -12.29 -1.71
C LEU A 13 2.08 -11.58 -2.04
N LEU A 14 3.04 -12.36 -2.49
CA LEU A 14 4.38 -11.90 -2.85
C LEU A 14 4.63 -12.11 -4.34
N PRO A 15 5.40 -11.23 -4.98
CA PRO A 15 5.79 -11.40 -6.37
C PRO A 15 6.63 -12.66 -6.54
N SER A 16 6.62 -13.20 -7.77
CA SER A 16 7.52 -14.27 -8.17
C SER A 16 8.98 -13.90 -7.82
N ALA A 17 9.77 -14.89 -7.38
CA ALA A 17 11.19 -14.69 -7.05
C ALA A 17 12.05 -14.24 -8.24
N GLN A 18 11.53 -14.33 -9.46
CA GLN A 18 12.20 -13.92 -10.68
C GLN A 18 12.10 -12.42 -10.97
N ILE A 19 11.20 -11.71 -10.25
CA ILE A 19 11.00 -10.27 -10.42
C ILE A 19 12.09 -9.52 -9.64
N PRO A 20 12.85 -8.63 -10.31
CA PRO A 20 13.86 -7.82 -9.65
C PRO A 20 13.22 -6.88 -8.62
N LEU A 21 13.64 -6.97 -7.35
CA LEU A 21 13.04 -6.18 -6.27
C LEU A 21 13.27 -4.68 -6.44
N GLU A 22 14.35 -4.28 -7.08
CA GLU A 22 14.65 -2.88 -7.42
C GLU A 22 13.68 -2.28 -8.43
N LYS A 23 12.99 -3.11 -9.21
CA LYS A 23 11.92 -2.69 -10.13
C LYS A 23 10.52 -2.87 -9.55
N TRP A 24 10.39 -3.71 -8.53
CA TRP A 24 9.11 -4.05 -7.93
C TRP A 24 8.52 -2.91 -7.12
N GLY A 25 9.28 -2.35 -6.18
CA GLY A 25 8.80 -1.34 -5.25
C GLY A 25 8.79 0.06 -5.84
N CYS A 26 7.77 0.84 -5.47
CA CYS A 26 7.74 2.28 -5.69
C CYS A 26 7.31 3.00 -4.41
N ILE A 27 7.47 4.31 -4.39
CA ILE A 27 6.98 5.15 -3.29
C ILE A 27 5.45 5.26 -3.32
N ALA A 28 4.86 5.76 -2.22
CA ALA A 28 3.42 5.98 -2.14
C ALA A 28 2.95 7.04 -3.15
N CYS A 29 1.74 6.83 -3.70
CA CYS A 29 1.16 7.66 -4.76
C CYS A 29 0.93 9.13 -4.36
N ASP A 30 0.88 9.42 -3.05
CA ASP A 30 0.73 10.74 -2.45
C ASP A 30 2.06 11.45 -2.16
N GLN A 31 3.18 10.92 -2.65
CA GLN A 31 4.49 11.57 -2.60
C GLN A 31 4.79 12.25 -3.94
N PHE A 32 5.59 13.32 -3.90
CA PHE A 32 5.98 14.08 -5.11
C PHE A 32 4.77 14.46 -5.98
N THR A 33 3.71 14.95 -5.34
CA THR A 33 2.40 15.21 -5.96
C THR A 33 2.42 16.31 -7.05
N SER A 34 3.50 17.07 -7.14
CA SER A 34 3.72 18.11 -8.17
C SER A 34 4.95 17.85 -9.06
N ASP A 35 5.63 16.71 -8.90
CA ASP A 35 6.88 16.40 -9.62
C ASP A 35 6.65 15.32 -10.68
N ARG A 36 6.23 15.75 -11.87
CA ARG A 36 6.02 14.83 -13.02
C ARG A 36 7.32 14.17 -13.48
N ASP A 37 8.44 14.89 -13.42
CA ASP A 37 9.73 14.36 -13.86
C ASP A 37 10.17 13.17 -13.00
N TYR A 38 9.88 13.23 -11.69
CA TYR A 38 10.10 12.09 -10.81
C TYR A 38 9.34 10.85 -11.26
N TRP A 39 8.03 11.01 -11.51
CA TRP A 39 7.17 9.89 -11.89
C TRP A 39 7.52 9.32 -13.27
N GLN A 40 7.86 10.16 -14.25
CA GLN A 40 8.36 9.70 -15.55
C GLN A 40 9.67 8.89 -15.43
N LYS A 41 10.58 9.31 -14.55
CA LYS A 41 11.80 8.54 -14.27
C LYS A 41 11.50 7.22 -13.59
N ALA A 42 10.53 7.20 -12.66
CA ALA A 42 10.09 5.97 -11.99
C ALA A 42 9.45 4.98 -12.99
N GLU A 43 8.61 5.47 -13.90
CA GLU A 43 8.02 4.68 -14.99
C GLU A 43 9.12 4.09 -15.91
N ALA A 44 10.10 4.90 -16.30
CA ALA A 44 11.22 4.45 -17.12
C ALA A 44 12.09 3.40 -16.40
N ALA A 45 12.32 3.56 -15.11
CA ALA A 45 13.10 2.61 -14.31
C ALA A 45 12.37 1.26 -14.13
N ALA A 46 11.05 1.27 -13.99
CA ALA A 46 10.21 0.08 -13.87
C ALA A 46 9.94 -0.60 -15.21
N ALA A 47 10.22 0.05 -16.33
CA ALA A 47 9.85 -0.44 -17.66
C ALA A 47 10.31 -1.87 -17.93
N GLY A 48 9.42 -2.66 -18.55
CA GLY A 48 9.67 -4.05 -18.95
C GLY A 48 9.68 -5.05 -17.79
N SER A 49 9.21 -4.65 -16.59
CA SER A 49 9.05 -5.55 -15.45
C SER A 49 7.74 -5.25 -14.72
N PRO A 50 7.09 -6.25 -14.12
CA PRO A 50 6.03 -6.00 -13.15
C PRO A 50 6.54 -5.10 -12.01
N SER A 51 5.71 -4.13 -11.61
CA SER A 51 6.02 -3.18 -10.54
C SER A 51 4.77 -2.74 -9.82
N THR A 52 4.86 -2.44 -8.52
CA THR A 52 3.76 -1.82 -7.77
C THR A 52 3.36 -0.46 -8.32
N LEU A 53 4.21 0.18 -9.12
CA LEU A 53 3.88 1.41 -9.83
C LEU A 53 2.68 1.23 -10.78
N ASN A 54 2.50 0.04 -11.37
CA ASN A 54 1.38 -0.27 -12.26
C ASN A 54 0.05 -0.49 -11.50
N LEU A 55 0.09 -0.51 -10.17
CA LEU A 55 -1.06 -0.74 -9.29
C LEU A 55 -1.53 0.53 -8.57
N ILE A 56 -0.93 1.67 -8.86
CA ILE A 56 -1.25 2.95 -8.23
C ILE A 56 -1.49 4.04 -9.27
N LEU A 57 -2.29 5.05 -8.91
CA LEU A 57 -2.39 6.30 -9.65
C LEU A 57 -1.67 7.39 -8.84
N PRO A 58 -0.49 7.86 -9.28
CA PRO A 58 0.18 9.00 -8.62
C PRO A 58 -0.70 10.24 -8.63
N GLU A 59 -0.77 10.96 -7.51
CA GLU A 59 -1.65 12.14 -7.35
C GLU A 59 -1.37 13.24 -8.40
N VAL A 60 -0.17 13.30 -8.94
CA VAL A 60 0.21 14.25 -10.00
C VAL A 60 -0.61 14.08 -11.28
N TYR A 61 -1.25 12.92 -11.48
CA TYR A 61 -2.05 12.60 -12.66
C TYR A 61 -3.57 12.64 -12.43
N LEU A 62 -4.02 12.95 -11.20
CA LEU A 62 -5.46 12.93 -10.86
C LEU A 62 -6.29 13.95 -11.67
N GLU A 63 -5.70 15.10 -11.97
CA GLU A 63 -6.34 16.19 -12.72
C GLU A 63 -6.15 16.05 -14.24
N ASP A 64 -5.48 15.00 -14.70
CA ASP A 64 -5.26 14.77 -16.12
C ASP A 64 -6.53 14.23 -16.80
N GLY A 65 -6.76 14.64 -18.02
CA GLY A 65 -7.95 14.22 -18.79
C GLY A 65 -7.96 12.72 -19.15
N ASP A 66 -6.90 11.97 -18.83
CA ASP A 66 -6.76 10.53 -19.05
C ASP A 66 -6.82 9.69 -17.75
N ALA A 67 -7.21 10.30 -16.62
CA ALA A 67 -7.24 9.62 -15.32
C ALA A 67 -8.07 8.33 -15.33
N ASP A 68 -9.26 8.35 -15.93
CA ASP A 68 -10.12 7.16 -16.05
C ASP A 68 -9.43 6.03 -16.84
N ALA A 69 -8.79 6.38 -17.96
CA ALA A 69 -8.06 5.40 -18.75
C ALA A 69 -6.83 4.82 -18.01
N ARG A 70 -6.21 5.59 -17.14
CA ARG A 70 -5.15 5.08 -16.24
C ARG A 70 -5.71 4.13 -15.19
N ILE A 71 -6.87 4.43 -14.60
CA ILE A 71 -7.54 3.56 -13.63
C ILE A 71 -7.92 2.22 -14.27
N GLU A 72 -8.45 2.22 -15.49
CA GLU A 72 -8.74 0.98 -16.22
C GLU A 72 -7.49 0.10 -16.42
N LYS A 73 -6.36 0.72 -16.77
CA LYS A 73 -5.08 0.00 -16.88
C LYS A 73 -4.60 -0.56 -15.54
N ILE A 74 -4.80 0.17 -14.45
CA ILE A 74 -4.48 -0.29 -13.10
C ILE A 74 -5.33 -1.51 -12.75
N HIS A 75 -6.64 -1.49 -13.01
CA HIS A 75 -7.52 -2.63 -12.77
C HIS A 75 -7.09 -3.86 -13.56
N ALA A 76 -6.80 -3.69 -14.86
CA ALA A 76 -6.28 -4.77 -15.68
C ALA A 76 -4.93 -5.33 -15.15
N ALA A 77 -4.05 -4.45 -14.67
CA ALA A 77 -2.79 -4.86 -14.06
C ALA A 77 -3.01 -5.60 -12.73
N MET A 78 -3.97 -5.19 -11.90
CA MET A 78 -4.34 -5.90 -10.66
C MET A 78 -4.80 -7.32 -10.95
N ASP A 79 -5.66 -7.51 -11.95
CA ASP A 79 -6.16 -8.82 -12.36
C ASP A 79 -5.03 -9.73 -12.89
N ASP A 80 -4.17 -9.19 -13.73
CA ASP A 80 -2.99 -9.90 -14.25
C ASP A 80 -2.04 -10.27 -13.11
N TYR A 81 -1.77 -9.34 -12.20
CA TYR A 81 -0.83 -9.58 -11.10
C TYR A 81 -1.35 -10.62 -10.12
N ALA A 82 -2.64 -10.64 -9.84
CA ALA A 82 -3.26 -11.66 -9.01
C ALA A 82 -3.12 -13.08 -9.60
N GLN A 83 -3.11 -13.20 -10.93
CA GLN A 83 -3.06 -14.48 -11.63
C GLN A 83 -1.62 -14.92 -11.98
N ASN A 84 -0.76 -13.98 -12.39
CA ASN A 84 0.49 -14.30 -13.07
C ASN A 84 1.75 -13.79 -12.36
N VAL A 85 1.63 -12.80 -11.49
CA VAL A 85 2.77 -12.11 -10.85
C VAL A 85 2.91 -12.45 -9.39
N LEU A 86 1.81 -12.41 -8.62
CA LEU A 86 1.77 -12.69 -7.20
C LEU A 86 1.62 -14.19 -6.92
N THR A 87 2.61 -14.95 -7.31
CA THR A 87 2.56 -16.43 -7.33
C THR A 87 2.97 -17.10 -6.02
N ARG A 88 3.33 -16.33 -5.00
CA ARG A 88 3.76 -16.85 -3.69
C ARG A 88 2.81 -16.31 -2.63
N ALA A 89 2.29 -17.20 -1.79
CA ALA A 89 1.44 -16.84 -0.66
C ALA A 89 2.11 -17.21 0.67
N VAL A 90 1.99 -16.35 1.66
CA VAL A 90 2.49 -16.56 3.02
C VAL A 90 1.46 -16.04 4.02
N ASP A 91 1.11 -16.87 5.01
CA ASP A 91 0.33 -16.40 6.16
C ASP A 91 1.28 -15.98 7.28
N GLY A 92 1.23 -14.70 7.66
CA GLY A 92 2.16 -14.18 8.64
C GLY A 92 2.13 -12.66 8.80
N PHE A 93 3.23 -12.14 9.31
CA PHE A 93 3.46 -10.70 9.47
C PHE A 93 4.61 -10.26 8.58
N ILE A 94 4.59 -9.02 8.11
CA ILE A 94 5.75 -8.39 7.48
C ILE A 94 6.50 -7.62 8.56
N TYR A 95 7.77 -7.98 8.77
CA TYR A 95 8.69 -7.16 9.56
C TYR A 95 9.30 -6.08 8.66
N VAL A 96 9.18 -4.84 9.10
CA VAL A 96 9.74 -3.68 8.41
C VAL A 96 10.86 -3.10 9.24
N GLU A 97 12.02 -2.96 8.64
CA GLU A 97 13.14 -2.22 9.22
C GLU A 97 13.58 -1.12 8.24
N ARG A 98 13.65 0.10 8.74
CA ARG A 98 14.06 1.27 7.95
C ARG A 98 15.07 2.09 8.71
N THR A 99 16.25 2.25 8.14
CA THR A 99 17.26 3.18 8.63
C THR A 99 17.02 4.58 8.05
N GLU A 100 16.84 5.55 8.92
CA GLU A 100 16.70 6.96 8.55
C GLU A 100 18.09 7.60 8.29
N GLN A 101 18.10 8.76 7.63
CA GLN A 101 19.35 9.51 7.38
C GLN A 101 20.10 9.87 8.67
N SER A 102 19.37 10.02 9.79
CA SER A 102 19.93 10.24 11.14
C SER A 102 20.67 9.03 11.72
N GLY A 103 20.65 7.87 11.06
CA GLY A 103 21.15 6.60 11.56
C GLY A 103 20.20 5.87 12.53
N LYS A 104 19.03 6.46 12.85
CA LYS A 104 18.02 5.79 13.66
C LYS A 104 17.33 4.69 12.87
N VAL A 105 17.10 3.56 13.53
CA VAL A 105 16.38 2.42 12.94
C VAL A 105 14.94 2.45 13.44
N ARG A 106 14.00 2.47 12.49
CA ARG A 106 12.57 2.31 12.75
C ARG A 106 12.19 0.88 12.44
N GLN A 107 11.52 0.21 13.38
CA GLN A 107 11.06 -1.17 13.26
C GLN A 107 9.54 -1.22 13.38
N GLY A 108 8.90 -2.11 12.62
CA GLY A 108 7.46 -2.26 12.61
C GLY A 108 7.02 -3.65 12.17
N LEU A 109 5.78 -3.98 12.50
CA LEU A 109 5.10 -5.16 11.99
C LEU A 109 3.85 -4.73 11.22
N VAL A 110 3.65 -5.32 10.05
CA VAL A 110 2.43 -5.18 9.27
C VAL A 110 1.64 -6.47 9.36
N GLY A 111 0.34 -6.36 9.63
CA GLY A 111 -0.58 -7.48 9.76
C GLY A 111 -2.02 -7.00 9.64
N MET A 112 -2.96 -7.84 9.98
CA MET A 112 -4.38 -7.53 9.98
C MET A 112 -4.84 -7.06 11.35
N VAL A 113 -5.82 -6.16 11.38
CA VAL A 113 -6.49 -5.70 12.60
C VAL A 113 -7.94 -6.14 12.56
N ASP A 114 -8.40 -6.77 13.64
CA ASP A 114 -9.80 -7.14 13.82
C ASP A 114 -10.62 -5.88 14.09
N LEU A 115 -11.36 -5.43 13.08
CA LEU A 115 -12.17 -4.21 13.16
C LEU A 115 -13.43 -4.39 14.04
N GLU A 116 -13.85 -5.61 14.34
CA GLU A 116 -14.93 -5.88 15.30
C GLU A 116 -14.52 -5.52 16.74
N ALA A 117 -13.18 -5.45 16.99
CA ALA A 117 -12.63 -4.99 18.27
C ALA A 117 -12.50 -3.45 18.37
N TYR A 118 -13.00 -2.73 17.37
CA TYR A 118 -12.84 -1.28 17.21
C TYR A 118 -14.10 -0.53 17.62
N SER A 119 -13.96 0.62 18.30
CA SER A 119 -15.09 1.50 18.58
C SER A 119 -14.73 2.97 18.35
N TYR A 120 -15.64 3.69 17.67
CA TYR A 120 -15.59 5.14 17.50
C TYR A 120 -16.22 5.91 18.67
N ARG A 121 -16.94 5.22 19.57
CA ARG A 121 -17.69 5.88 20.64
C ARG A 121 -16.74 6.40 21.72
N ARG A 122 -16.91 7.67 22.06
CA ARG A 122 -16.12 8.31 23.13
C ARG A 122 -16.39 7.62 24.47
N GLY A 123 -15.32 7.21 25.16
CA GLY A 123 -15.39 6.59 26.48
C GLY A 123 -15.65 5.09 26.49
N GLU A 124 -15.91 4.46 25.34
CA GLU A 124 -16.04 3.01 25.23
C GLU A 124 -14.67 2.34 25.36
N LYS A 125 -14.62 1.24 26.11
CA LYS A 125 -13.41 0.43 26.25
C LYS A 125 -13.32 -0.53 25.05
N CYS A 126 -12.37 -0.29 24.19
CA CYS A 126 -12.08 -1.17 23.04
C CYS A 126 -10.57 -1.40 22.92
N THR A 127 -10.21 -2.50 22.28
CA THR A 127 -8.80 -2.89 22.11
C THR A 127 -8.10 -2.04 21.06
N VAL A 128 -8.84 -1.60 20.05
CA VAL A 128 -8.34 -0.77 18.93
C VAL A 128 -9.08 0.57 18.96
N ARG A 129 -8.34 1.66 18.84
CA ARG A 129 -8.88 3.02 18.79
C ARG A 129 -8.24 3.84 17.69
N PRO A 130 -8.98 4.77 17.05
CA PRO A 130 -8.38 5.75 16.17
C PRO A 130 -7.52 6.72 16.96
N SER A 131 -6.41 7.16 16.40
CA SER A 131 -5.62 8.26 16.94
C SER A 131 -6.29 9.61 16.68
N GLU A 132 -7.04 9.71 15.58
CA GLU A 132 -7.72 10.91 15.11
C GLU A 132 -8.96 10.56 14.29
N SER A 133 -9.80 11.56 14.02
CA SER A 133 -10.96 11.39 13.13
C SER A 133 -10.53 11.46 11.67
N THR A 134 -11.20 10.69 10.84
CA THR A 134 -11.02 10.75 9.38
C THR A 134 -11.56 12.07 8.82
N VAL A 135 -10.85 12.65 7.89
CA VAL A 135 -11.31 13.81 7.12
C VAL A 135 -12.15 13.28 5.95
N GLU A 136 -13.48 13.31 6.09
CA GLU A 136 -14.41 12.71 5.14
C GLU A 136 -14.24 13.19 3.70
N SER A 137 -13.93 14.49 3.50
CA SER A 137 -13.71 15.06 2.17
C SER A 137 -12.51 14.51 1.42
N ARG A 138 -11.61 13.77 2.10
CA ARG A 138 -10.43 13.15 1.48
C ARG A 138 -10.64 11.71 1.05
N ILE A 139 -11.78 11.11 1.40
CA ILE A 139 -12.06 9.71 1.09
C ILE A 139 -12.39 9.52 -0.39
N PRO A 140 -13.36 10.24 -1.01
CA PRO A 140 -13.79 9.97 -2.37
C PRO A 140 -12.67 10.02 -3.42
N PRO A 141 -11.74 10.98 -3.39
CA PRO A 141 -10.66 11.04 -4.38
C PRO A 141 -9.64 9.90 -4.30
N ARG A 142 -9.70 9.10 -3.22
CA ARG A 142 -8.72 8.03 -2.95
C ARG A 142 -9.30 6.61 -3.06
N MET A 143 -10.60 6.54 -3.33
CA MET A 143 -11.32 5.27 -3.52
C MET A 143 -11.46 4.93 -4.99
#